data_73f1fff9bf6e8ffc8e9b047143c60eee
#
_entry.id   73f1fff9bf6e8ffc8e9b047143c60eee
#
_cell.length_a   1.000
_cell.length_b   1.000
_cell.length_c   1.000
_cell.angle_alpha   90.00
_cell.angle_beta   90.00
_cell.angle_gamma   90.00
#
_symmetry.space_group_name_H-M   'P 1'
#
loop_
_entity.id
_entity.type
_entity.pdbx_description
1 polymer ?
#
loop_
_entity_poly.entity_id
_entity_poly.type
_entity_poly.pdbx_seq_one_letter_code
_entity_poly.pdbx_strand_id
1 'polypeptide(L)'
;MDLGTTKMIARTEGGIGWMIFNQPEKHNAVSYEMWLAVPKIIAAFEADPQVRVIVLAGAGEKAFVSGADISEFEKKRGSADAIKIYDDAGNAAHAAFNAARKPTISMIRGICIGGGLAITLSTDLRICSSDSVFAVPAARLGLGYRFSGIKKLVDIVGPAFAKEIFFSAGKFTAEDARIMGLVNRVVPPAELEAYVQKIASTISGNAPLTIKAAKLAINAAVEDPDRRQFADIDAAIKACFASEDYIEGRRAFMEKRRPAFKGK
;
A
#
# COMPACT_ATOMS: atom_id res chain seq x y z
N MET A 1 17.45 -4.66 -10.75
CA MET A 1 16.89 -3.30 -10.88
C MET A 1 17.77 -2.34 -10.10
N ASP A 2 18.26 -1.27 -10.74
CA ASP A 2 19.00 -0.21 -10.03
C ASP A 2 17.99 0.78 -9.41
N LEU A 3 17.92 0.83 -8.09
CA LEU A 3 17.04 1.71 -7.34
C LEU A 3 17.71 3.05 -6.99
N GLY A 4 19.02 3.18 -7.19
CA GLY A 4 19.81 4.34 -6.77
C GLY A 4 19.96 4.45 -5.24
N THR A 5 19.57 3.43 -4.49
CA THR A 5 19.70 3.38 -3.03
C THR A 5 19.67 1.94 -2.51
N THR A 6 20.37 1.68 -1.42
CA THR A 6 20.32 0.43 -0.66
C THR A 6 19.24 0.44 0.43
N LYS A 7 18.61 1.60 0.65
CA LYS A 7 17.56 1.79 1.66
C LYS A 7 16.19 1.23 1.23
N MET A 8 16.10 0.73 -0.01
CA MET A 8 14.93 0.00 -0.51
C MET A 8 15.37 -1.34 -1.09
N ILE A 9 14.60 -2.39 -0.81
CA ILE A 9 14.79 -3.71 -1.39
C ILE A 9 13.55 -4.05 -2.22
N ALA A 10 13.77 -4.54 -3.44
CA ALA A 10 12.73 -5.09 -4.29
C ALA A 10 13.11 -6.52 -4.70
N ARG A 11 12.26 -7.50 -4.37
CA ARG A 11 12.44 -8.89 -4.73
C ARG A 11 11.13 -9.53 -5.15
N THR A 12 11.18 -10.53 -6.00
CA THR A 12 10.02 -11.32 -6.43
C THR A 12 10.16 -12.75 -5.94
N GLU A 13 9.10 -13.28 -5.33
CA GLU A 13 9.08 -14.64 -4.81
C GLU A 13 7.63 -15.19 -4.82
N GLY A 14 7.39 -16.35 -5.43
CA GLY A 14 6.09 -17.03 -5.39
C GLY A 14 4.91 -16.22 -5.92
N GLY A 15 5.14 -15.35 -6.92
CA GLY A 15 4.11 -14.45 -7.45
C GLY A 15 3.91 -13.16 -6.66
N ILE A 16 4.73 -12.92 -5.64
CA ILE A 16 4.67 -11.75 -4.76
C ILE A 16 5.87 -10.84 -5.05
N GLY A 17 5.61 -9.58 -5.38
CA GLY A 17 6.61 -8.51 -5.42
C GLY A 17 6.75 -7.87 -4.04
N TRP A 18 7.88 -8.09 -3.38
CA TRP A 18 8.20 -7.50 -2.09
C TRP A 18 8.89 -6.16 -2.25
N MET A 19 8.29 -5.10 -1.73
CA MET A 19 8.87 -3.76 -1.58
C MET A 19 9.19 -3.54 -0.10
N ILE A 20 10.47 -3.44 0.25
CA ILE A 20 10.89 -3.37 1.65
C ILE A 20 11.62 -2.05 1.90
N PHE A 21 11.11 -1.25 2.83
CA PHE A 21 11.79 -0.08 3.38
C PHE A 21 12.92 -0.58 4.27
N ASN A 22 14.18 -0.28 3.92
CA ASN A 22 15.37 -0.93 4.49
C ASN A 22 16.30 0.08 5.15
N GLN A 23 15.85 0.67 6.24
CA GLN A 23 16.64 1.53 7.12
C GLN A 23 16.25 1.27 8.59
N PRO A 24 16.40 -0.01 9.07
CA PRO A 24 15.88 -0.43 10.37
C PRO A 24 16.50 0.33 11.55
N GLU A 25 17.75 0.81 11.43
CA GLU A 25 18.44 1.64 12.43
C GLU A 25 17.77 3.00 12.65
N LYS A 26 17.00 3.48 11.68
CA LYS A 26 16.15 4.68 11.76
C LYS A 26 14.65 4.35 11.76
N HIS A 27 14.27 3.14 12.18
CA HIS A 27 12.88 2.69 12.14
C HIS A 27 12.22 2.85 10.76
N ASN A 28 13.00 2.62 9.70
CA ASN A 28 12.58 2.75 8.31
C ASN A 28 12.00 4.13 7.94
N ALA A 29 12.50 5.20 8.58
CA ALA A 29 12.15 6.56 8.21
C ALA A 29 12.46 6.82 6.74
N VAL A 30 11.50 7.39 5.99
CA VAL A 30 11.60 7.50 4.53
C VAL A 30 12.48 8.68 4.15
N SER A 31 13.62 8.38 3.52
CA SER A 31 14.51 9.37 2.92
C SER A 31 14.03 9.79 1.52
N TYR A 32 14.60 10.87 1.00
CA TYR A 32 14.32 11.35 -0.35
C TYR A 32 14.57 10.28 -1.43
N GLU A 33 15.68 9.53 -1.31
CA GLU A 33 16.03 8.46 -2.25
C GLU A 33 15.02 7.30 -2.21
N MET A 34 14.46 7.01 -1.04
CA MET A 34 13.42 5.99 -0.90
C MET A 34 12.14 6.43 -1.62
N TRP A 35 11.74 7.73 -1.51
CA TRP A 35 10.62 8.26 -2.29
C TRP A 35 10.84 8.12 -3.79
N LEU A 36 12.05 8.40 -4.30
CA LEU A 36 12.38 8.24 -5.72
C LEU A 36 12.39 6.78 -6.18
N ALA A 37 12.69 5.83 -5.30
CA ALA A 37 12.73 4.41 -5.63
C ALA A 37 11.32 3.79 -5.76
N VAL A 38 10.33 4.28 -5.00
CA VAL A 38 8.97 3.72 -4.99
C VAL A 38 8.33 3.63 -6.39
N PRO A 39 8.28 4.70 -7.22
CA PRO A 39 7.70 4.61 -8.55
C PRO A 39 8.42 3.61 -9.45
N LYS A 40 9.75 3.50 -9.34
CA LYS A 40 10.56 2.55 -10.12
C LYS A 40 10.19 1.10 -9.75
N ILE A 41 10.04 0.81 -8.45
CA ILE A 41 9.68 -0.52 -7.96
C ILE A 41 8.26 -0.89 -8.42
N ILE A 42 7.29 0.02 -8.26
CA ILE A 42 5.91 -0.22 -8.68
C ILE A 42 5.86 -0.48 -10.19
N ALA A 43 6.52 0.35 -11.02
CA ALA A 43 6.54 0.18 -12.46
C ALA A 43 7.14 -1.17 -12.87
N ALA A 44 8.23 -1.59 -12.22
CA ALA A 44 8.85 -2.88 -12.50
C ALA A 44 7.94 -4.05 -12.09
N PHE A 45 7.31 -4.00 -10.92
CA PHE A 45 6.37 -5.04 -10.51
C PHE A 45 5.11 -5.07 -11.36
N GLU A 46 4.62 -3.93 -11.84
CA GLU A 46 3.50 -3.88 -12.79
C GLU A 46 3.87 -4.52 -14.14
N ALA A 47 5.09 -4.31 -14.62
CA ALA A 47 5.57 -4.85 -15.90
C ALA A 47 5.91 -6.37 -15.82
N ASP A 48 6.23 -6.89 -14.65
CA ASP A 48 6.61 -8.30 -14.48
C ASP A 48 5.36 -9.22 -14.43
N PRO A 49 5.12 -10.08 -15.43
CA PRO A 49 3.97 -10.97 -15.46
C PRO A 49 3.99 -12.03 -14.35
N GLN A 50 5.14 -12.28 -13.74
CA GLN A 50 5.26 -13.20 -12.61
C GLN A 50 4.75 -12.58 -11.31
N VAL A 51 4.78 -11.26 -11.17
CA VAL A 51 4.23 -10.58 -10.00
C VAL A 51 2.71 -10.48 -10.13
N ARG A 52 1.99 -11.00 -9.15
CA ARG A 52 0.51 -10.99 -9.08
C ARG A 52 -0.01 -10.11 -7.94
N VAL A 53 0.80 -9.90 -6.90
CA VAL A 53 0.50 -9.12 -5.69
C VAL A 53 1.76 -8.37 -5.27
N ILE A 54 1.60 -7.16 -4.77
CA ILE A 54 2.70 -6.35 -4.23
C ILE A 54 2.52 -6.27 -2.71
N VAL A 55 3.56 -6.64 -1.95
CA VAL A 55 3.58 -6.53 -0.50
C VAL A 55 4.62 -5.49 -0.08
N LEU A 56 4.17 -4.53 0.73
CA LEU A 56 5.02 -3.52 1.35
C LEU A 56 5.37 -3.95 2.77
N ALA A 57 6.65 -3.86 3.14
CA ALA A 57 7.13 -4.20 4.48
C ALA A 57 8.24 -3.25 4.95
N GLY A 58 8.47 -3.18 6.24
CA GLY A 58 9.68 -2.58 6.81
C GLY A 58 10.70 -3.66 7.17
N ALA A 59 11.97 -3.39 6.98
CA ALA A 59 13.05 -4.26 7.42
C ALA A 59 13.17 -4.25 8.96
N GLY A 60 13.58 -5.38 9.52
CA GLY A 60 13.70 -5.56 10.97
C GLY A 60 12.36 -5.75 11.66
N GLU A 61 12.36 -5.69 13.00
CA GLU A 61 11.20 -6.08 13.82
C GLU A 61 10.49 -4.91 14.51
N LYS A 62 11.05 -3.69 14.44
CA LYS A 62 10.60 -2.56 15.27
C LYS A 62 9.60 -1.64 14.57
N ALA A 63 9.68 -1.52 13.24
CA ALA A 63 8.89 -0.55 12.53
C ALA A 63 8.57 -0.98 11.10
N PHE A 64 7.35 -0.71 10.67
CA PHE A 64 7.02 -0.64 9.25
C PHE A 64 7.70 0.60 8.65
N VAL A 65 7.26 1.79 9.02
CA VAL A 65 7.82 3.09 8.64
C VAL A 65 7.46 4.13 9.70
N SER A 66 8.45 4.80 10.29
CA SER A 66 8.24 5.77 11.37
C SER A 66 7.93 7.20 10.91
N GLY A 67 7.83 7.43 9.60
CA GLY A 67 7.56 8.73 9.00
C GLY A 67 8.66 9.16 8.04
N ALA A 68 8.75 10.46 7.76
CA ALA A 68 9.83 11.02 6.97
C ALA A 68 11.13 11.12 7.80
N ASP A 69 12.28 10.96 7.15
CA ASP A 69 13.58 11.14 7.81
C ASP A 69 13.83 12.63 8.10
N ILE A 70 13.55 13.03 9.34
CA ILE A 70 13.69 14.44 9.79
C ILE A 70 15.14 14.92 9.70
N SER A 71 16.14 14.02 9.79
CA SER A 71 17.54 14.41 9.67
C SER A 71 17.90 14.94 8.28
N GLU A 72 17.07 14.70 7.27
CA GLU A 72 17.20 15.28 5.94
C GLU A 72 16.50 16.64 5.80
N PHE A 73 15.59 17.01 6.73
CA PHE A 73 14.82 18.26 6.62
C PHE A 73 15.70 19.51 6.62
N GLU A 74 16.71 19.57 7.50
CA GLU A 74 17.61 20.72 7.54
C GLU A 74 18.42 20.86 6.24
N LYS A 75 18.84 19.73 5.66
CA LYS A 75 19.67 19.71 4.45
C LYS A 75 18.86 19.84 3.15
N LYS A 76 17.65 19.29 3.10
CA LYS A 76 16.84 19.18 1.87
C LYS A 76 15.54 19.99 1.92
N ARG A 77 15.29 20.77 2.98
CA ARG A 77 14.15 21.69 3.12
C ARG A 77 14.56 23.10 3.55
N GLY A 78 15.82 23.46 3.36
CA GLY A 78 16.35 24.80 3.70
C GLY A 78 15.88 25.94 2.79
N SER A 79 15.18 25.62 1.68
CA SER A 79 14.60 26.61 0.77
C SER A 79 13.23 26.13 0.25
N ALA A 80 12.41 27.07 -0.25
CA ALA A 80 11.11 26.74 -0.84
C ALA A 80 11.24 25.73 -2.02
N ASP A 81 12.28 25.86 -2.83
CA ASP A 81 12.54 24.94 -3.95
C ASP A 81 12.90 23.54 -3.47
N ALA A 82 13.72 23.42 -2.42
CA ALA A 82 14.09 22.14 -1.85
C ALA A 82 12.88 21.42 -1.21
N ILE A 83 11.99 22.16 -0.56
CA ILE A 83 10.71 21.65 -0.04
C ILE A 83 9.88 21.11 -1.19
N LYS A 84 9.74 21.87 -2.28
CA LYS A 84 8.98 21.46 -3.45
C LYS A 84 9.51 20.17 -4.06
N ILE A 85 10.83 20.04 -4.26
CA ILE A 85 11.47 18.84 -4.81
C ILE A 85 11.16 17.60 -3.95
N TYR A 86 11.25 17.73 -2.62
CA TYR A 86 10.95 16.64 -1.70
C TYR A 86 9.47 16.24 -1.75
N ASP A 87 8.57 17.23 -1.75
CA ASP A 87 7.13 17.01 -1.82
C ASP A 87 6.74 16.38 -3.17
N ASP A 88 7.34 16.79 -4.27
CA ASP A 88 7.09 16.22 -5.59
C ASP A 88 7.51 14.73 -5.65
N ALA A 89 8.61 14.34 -5.03
CA ALA A 89 9.02 12.95 -4.92
C ALA A 89 8.02 12.12 -4.10
N GLY A 90 7.57 12.63 -2.97
CA GLY A 90 6.53 11.98 -2.15
C GLY A 90 5.19 11.86 -2.91
N ASN A 91 4.78 12.92 -3.60
CA ASN A 91 3.56 12.91 -4.42
C ASN A 91 3.65 11.88 -5.56
N ALA A 92 4.80 11.78 -6.23
CA ALA A 92 5.03 10.79 -7.28
C ALA A 92 4.95 9.36 -6.74
N ALA A 93 5.49 9.11 -5.54
CA ALA A 93 5.38 7.81 -4.87
C ALA A 93 3.92 7.45 -4.55
N HIS A 94 3.17 8.38 -3.95
CA HIS A 94 1.74 8.16 -3.68
C HIS A 94 0.92 7.98 -4.96
N ALA A 95 1.24 8.71 -6.03
CA ALA A 95 0.60 8.53 -7.34
C ALA A 95 0.88 7.14 -7.92
N ALA A 96 2.10 6.63 -7.79
CA ALA A 96 2.47 5.29 -8.22
C ALA A 96 1.67 4.19 -7.48
N PHE A 97 1.53 4.30 -6.14
CA PHE A 97 0.68 3.37 -5.39
C PHE A 97 -0.79 3.41 -5.84
N ASN A 98 -1.33 4.61 -6.07
CA ASN A 98 -2.72 4.77 -6.51
C ASN A 98 -2.96 4.22 -7.91
N ALA A 99 -1.96 4.32 -8.81
CA ALA A 99 -2.02 3.81 -10.16
C ALA A 99 -1.77 2.31 -10.26
N ALA A 100 -1.31 1.65 -9.20
CA ALA A 100 -1.02 0.23 -9.19
C ALA A 100 -2.29 -0.59 -9.50
N ARG A 101 -2.21 -1.41 -10.54
CA ARG A 101 -3.32 -2.27 -11.00
C ARG A 101 -3.33 -3.61 -10.26
N LYS A 102 -2.16 -4.08 -9.83
CA LYS A 102 -2.01 -5.29 -9.04
C LYS A 102 -2.41 -5.01 -7.59
N PRO A 103 -2.98 -6.00 -6.86
CA PRO A 103 -3.27 -5.85 -5.45
C PRO A 103 -2.04 -5.46 -4.64
N THR A 104 -2.25 -4.59 -3.66
CA THR A 104 -1.20 -4.09 -2.77
C THR A 104 -1.55 -4.39 -1.32
N ILE A 105 -0.60 -4.90 -0.54
CA ILE A 105 -0.78 -5.25 0.87
C ILE A 105 0.31 -4.56 1.69
N SER A 106 -0.07 -3.79 2.71
CA SER A 106 0.86 -3.34 3.74
C SER A 106 0.96 -4.40 4.84
N MET A 107 2.14 -4.98 5.01
CA MET A 107 2.52 -5.82 6.13
C MET A 107 3.15 -4.94 7.21
N ILE A 108 2.36 -4.60 8.22
CA ILE A 108 2.71 -3.58 9.21
C ILE A 108 3.18 -4.27 10.49
N ARG A 109 4.46 -4.07 10.84
CA ARG A 109 5.05 -4.53 12.10
C ARG A 109 5.46 -3.31 12.92
N GLY A 110 5.06 -3.27 14.21
CA GLY A 110 5.49 -2.22 15.13
C GLY A 110 5.08 -0.81 14.69
N ILE A 111 6.00 0.11 14.60
CA ILE A 111 5.75 1.55 14.38
C ILE A 111 5.28 1.85 12.95
N CYS A 112 4.12 2.51 12.81
CA CYS A 112 3.57 3.02 11.55
C CYS A 112 3.04 4.45 11.75
N ILE A 113 3.87 5.46 11.54
CA ILE A 113 3.59 6.85 11.95
C ILE A 113 3.75 7.82 10.78
N GLY A 114 2.92 8.86 10.73
CA GLY A 114 3.03 9.98 9.80
C GLY A 114 3.07 9.53 8.33
N GLY A 115 4.21 9.74 7.64
CA GLY A 115 4.42 9.29 6.27
C GLY A 115 4.25 7.78 6.08
N GLY A 116 4.60 6.97 7.10
CA GLY A 116 4.38 5.53 7.10
C GLY A 116 2.89 5.18 7.05
N LEU A 117 2.08 5.84 7.87
CA LEU A 117 0.63 5.66 7.80
C LEU A 117 0.08 6.12 6.45
N ALA A 118 0.53 7.26 5.92
CA ALA A 118 0.10 7.77 4.62
C ALA A 118 0.39 6.78 3.47
N ILE A 119 1.54 6.08 3.49
CA ILE A 119 1.86 5.00 2.55
C ILE A 119 0.81 3.89 2.65
N THR A 120 0.47 3.44 3.87
CA THR A 120 -0.49 2.34 4.05
C THR A 120 -1.91 2.69 3.58
N LEU A 121 -2.31 3.97 3.67
CA LEU A 121 -3.59 4.45 3.13
C LEU A 121 -3.65 4.40 1.60
N SER A 122 -2.51 4.22 0.93
CA SER A 122 -2.42 4.07 -0.52
C SER A 122 -2.38 2.61 -0.98
N THR A 123 -2.47 1.64 -0.06
CA THR A 123 -2.54 0.21 -0.36
C THR A 123 -3.95 -0.35 -0.18
N ASP A 124 -4.24 -1.48 -0.85
CA ASP A 124 -5.58 -2.08 -0.80
C ASP A 124 -5.87 -2.72 0.56
N LEU A 125 -4.92 -3.48 1.08
CA LEU A 125 -5.06 -4.19 2.36
C LEU A 125 -3.98 -3.76 3.35
N ARG A 126 -4.36 -3.68 4.63
CA ARG A 126 -3.48 -3.38 5.76
C ARG A 126 -3.62 -4.48 6.79
N ILE A 127 -2.54 -5.22 7.02
CA ILE A 127 -2.46 -6.32 7.99
C ILE A 127 -1.34 -5.96 8.95
N CYS A 128 -1.63 -5.94 10.25
CA CYS A 128 -0.65 -5.52 11.24
C CYS A 128 -0.43 -6.56 12.33
N SER A 129 0.73 -6.48 12.98
CA SER A 129 0.98 -7.22 14.21
C SER A 129 0.28 -6.56 15.41
N SER A 130 -0.06 -7.34 16.43
CA SER A 130 -0.80 -6.88 17.61
C SER A 130 -0.04 -5.85 18.46
N ASP A 131 1.27 -5.74 18.28
CA ASP A 131 2.15 -4.74 18.90
C ASP A 131 2.31 -3.47 18.06
N SER A 132 1.61 -3.37 16.91
CA SER A 132 1.70 -2.20 16.05
C SER A 132 1.09 -0.95 16.68
N VAL A 133 1.73 0.18 16.39
CA VAL A 133 1.33 1.51 16.88
C VAL A 133 1.20 2.48 15.72
N PHE A 134 0.09 3.20 15.68
CA PHE A 134 -0.27 4.15 14.63
C PHE A 134 -0.36 5.57 15.19
N ALA A 135 0.07 6.57 14.42
CA ALA A 135 -0.12 7.98 14.78
C ALA A 135 0.01 8.91 13.58
N VAL A 136 -0.64 10.08 13.67
CA VAL A 136 -0.39 11.23 12.79
C VAL A 136 -0.04 12.44 13.68
N PRO A 137 1.24 12.68 13.96
CA PRO A 137 1.64 13.73 14.92
C PRO A 137 1.60 15.15 14.35
N ALA A 138 0.84 15.41 13.27
CA ALA A 138 0.80 16.68 12.55
C ALA A 138 0.50 17.88 13.45
N ALA A 139 -0.52 17.78 14.32
CA ALA A 139 -0.93 18.86 15.21
C ALA A 139 0.13 19.22 16.26
N ARG A 140 0.99 18.25 16.65
CA ARG A 140 2.12 18.52 17.56
C ARG A 140 3.31 19.18 16.87
N LEU A 141 3.35 19.14 15.54
CA LEU A 141 4.44 19.69 14.73
C LEU A 141 4.02 20.96 13.97
N GLY A 142 2.77 21.41 14.11
CA GLY A 142 2.23 22.54 13.35
C GLY A 142 2.17 22.28 11.84
N LEU A 143 2.08 21.02 11.42
CA LEU A 143 2.07 20.64 10.01
C LEU A 143 0.66 20.60 9.45
N GLY A 144 0.43 21.28 8.31
CA GLY A 144 -0.76 21.13 7.49
C GLY A 144 -0.70 19.88 6.62
N TYR A 145 -1.84 19.23 6.44
CA TYR A 145 -1.99 18.10 5.52
C TYR A 145 -2.83 18.51 4.31
N ARG A 146 -2.45 17.96 3.14
CA ARG A 146 -3.21 18.20 1.90
C ARG A 146 -4.54 17.43 1.95
N PHE A 147 -5.56 17.98 1.32
CA PHE A 147 -6.89 17.38 1.23
C PHE A 147 -6.85 15.92 0.74
N SER A 148 -6.02 15.61 -0.28
CA SER A 148 -5.90 14.26 -0.84
C SER A 148 -5.49 13.20 0.18
N GLY A 149 -4.58 13.52 1.09
CA GLY A 149 -4.16 12.61 2.17
C GLY A 149 -5.23 12.45 3.24
N ILE A 150 -5.90 13.56 3.61
CA ILE A 150 -7.01 13.54 4.59
C ILE A 150 -8.19 12.77 4.03
N LYS A 151 -8.58 12.98 2.75
CA LYS A 151 -9.69 12.27 2.11
C LYS A 151 -9.53 10.76 2.21
N LYS A 152 -8.33 10.22 1.89
CA LYS A 152 -8.07 8.78 1.99
C LYS A 152 -8.28 8.23 3.40
N LEU A 153 -7.83 8.96 4.42
CA LEU A 153 -8.07 8.54 5.79
C LEU A 153 -9.57 8.55 6.10
N VAL A 154 -10.28 9.63 5.71
CA VAL A 154 -11.74 9.74 5.92
C VAL A 154 -12.50 8.64 5.20
N ASP A 155 -12.12 8.28 3.98
CA ASP A 155 -12.76 7.21 3.21
C ASP A 155 -12.61 5.83 3.89
N ILE A 156 -11.51 5.65 4.66
CA ILE A 156 -11.22 4.38 5.35
C ILE A 156 -11.86 4.33 6.74
N VAL A 157 -11.67 5.37 7.57
CA VAL A 157 -12.05 5.34 8.98
C VAL A 157 -13.29 6.20 9.31
N GLY A 158 -13.81 6.91 8.33
CA GLY A 158 -14.87 7.89 8.52
C GLY A 158 -14.40 9.20 9.16
N PRO A 159 -15.24 10.26 9.12
CA PRO A 159 -14.82 11.60 9.52
C PRO A 159 -14.57 11.75 11.03
N ALA A 160 -15.25 10.96 11.89
CA ALA A 160 -15.09 11.06 13.33
C ALA A 160 -13.71 10.56 13.77
N PHE A 161 -13.35 9.35 13.39
CA PHE A 161 -12.03 8.79 13.69
C PHE A 161 -10.89 9.55 13.00
N ALA A 162 -11.09 10.05 11.77
CA ALA A 162 -10.11 10.91 11.13
C ALA A 162 -9.81 12.18 11.95
N LYS A 163 -10.85 12.83 12.51
CA LYS A 163 -10.69 13.98 13.41
C LYS A 163 -9.99 13.59 14.71
N GLU A 164 -10.35 12.47 15.32
CA GLU A 164 -9.71 11.98 16.52
C GLU A 164 -8.21 11.76 16.31
N ILE A 165 -7.83 11.08 15.21
CA ILE A 165 -6.42 10.82 14.84
C ILE A 165 -5.65 12.15 14.67
N PHE A 166 -6.22 13.10 13.91
CA PHE A 166 -5.54 14.36 13.63
C PHE A 166 -5.54 15.33 14.82
N PHE A 167 -6.65 15.46 15.56
CA PHE A 167 -6.77 16.45 16.62
C PHE A 167 -6.01 16.05 17.87
N SER A 168 -6.08 14.77 18.26
CA SER A 168 -5.36 14.28 19.41
C SER A 168 -3.85 14.14 19.14
N ALA A 169 -3.46 13.90 17.90
CA ALA A 169 -2.11 13.51 17.50
C ALA A 169 -1.55 12.42 18.43
N GLY A 170 -2.45 11.56 18.93
CA GLY A 170 -2.17 10.46 19.85
C GLY A 170 -1.56 9.26 19.15
N LYS A 171 -1.16 8.28 19.97
CA LYS A 171 -0.81 6.94 19.50
C LYS A 171 -2.01 6.03 19.68
N PHE A 172 -2.30 5.25 18.64
CA PHE A 172 -3.37 4.27 18.61
C PHE A 172 -2.77 2.87 18.55
N THR A 173 -3.36 1.94 19.26
CA THR A 173 -2.96 0.54 19.25
C THR A 173 -3.44 -0.17 17.98
N ALA A 174 -2.95 -1.38 17.75
CA ALA A 174 -3.44 -2.23 16.66
C ALA A 174 -4.95 -2.53 16.79
N GLU A 175 -5.45 -2.69 18.03
CA GLU A 175 -6.87 -2.92 18.28
C GLU A 175 -7.72 -1.67 18.01
N ASP A 176 -7.27 -0.47 18.42
CA ASP A 176 -7.93 0.78 18.05
C ASP A 176 -8.00 0.92 16.53
N ALA A 177 -6.90 0.64 15.83
CA ALA A 177 -6.84 0.68 14.37
C ALA A 177 -7.82 -0.32 13.72
N ARG A 178 -8.03 -1.49 14.34
CA ARG A 178 -9.03 -2.46 13.89
C ARG A 178 -10.45 -1.96 14.09
N ILE A 179 -10.75 -1.39 15.26
CA ILE A 179 -12.07 -0.81 15.59
C ILE A 179 -12.41 0.34 14.62
N MET A 180 -11.44 1.20 14.32
CA MET A 180 -11.60 2.30 13.37
C MET A 180 -11.76 1.85 11.91
N GLY A 181 -11.52 0.58 11.59
CA GLY A 181 -11.45 0.09 10.22
C GLY A 181 -10.15 0.49 9.48
N LEU A 182 -9.17 1.04 10.19
CA LEU A 182 -7.88 1.43 9.62
C LEU A 182 -7.09 0.23 9.12
N VAL A 183 -7.18 -0.91 9.79
CA VAL A 183 -6.53 -2.16 9.39
C VAL A 183 -7.54 -3.29 9.20
N ASN A 184 -7.27 -4.17 8.23
CA ASN A 184 -8.14 -5.30 7.89
C ASN A 184 -8.01 -6.46 8.88
N ARG A 185 -6.79 -6.68 9.41
CA ARG A 185 -6.48 -7.79 10.33
C ARG A 185 -5.37 -7.41 11.30
N VAL A 186 -5.48 -7.94 12.51
CA VAL A 186 -4.47 -7.91 13.54
C VAL A 186 -4.10 -9.36 13.87
N VAL A 187 -2.81 -9.68 13.87
CA VAL A 187 -2.29 -11.03 14.16
C VAL A 187 -1.11 -10.95 15.13
N PRO A 188 -0.75 -12.03 15.83
CA PRO A 188 0.45 -12.06 16.65
C PRO A 188 1.70 -11.70 15.85
N PRO A 189 2.70 -10.99 16.42
CA PRO A 189 3.92 -10.59 15.72
C PRO A 189 4.65 -11.74 15.02
N ALA A 190 4.70 -12.91 15.67
CA ALA A 190 5.35 -14.11 15.13
C ALA A 190 4.62 -14.71 13.92
N GLU A 191 3.32 -14.42 13.76
CA GLU A 191 2.48 -14.98 12.69
C GLU A 191 2.31 -14.03 11.49
N LEU A 192 2.73 -12.76 11.63
CA LEU A 192 2.43 -11.71 10.65
C LEU A 192 2.90 -12.07 9.23
N GLU A 193 4.15 -12.47 9.09
CA GLU A 193 4.73 -12.77 7.77
C GLU A 193 4.05 -13.98 7.13
N ALA A 194 3.87 -15.07 7.87
CA ALA A 194 3.19 -16.27 7.38
C ALA A 194 1.74 -15.99 6.98
N TYR A 195 1.03 -15.15 7.76
CA TYR A 195 -0.34 -14.76 7.47
C TYR A 195 -0.42 -13.94 6.19
N VAL A 196 0.43 -12.91 6.03
CA VAL A 196 0.47 -12.06 4.83
C VAL A 196 0.86 -12.88 3.60
N GLN A 197 1.86 -13.76 3.72
CA GLN A 197 2.27 -14.64 2.63
C GLN A 197 1.13 -15.57 2.20
N LYS A 198 0.36 -16.13 3.15
CA LYS A 198 -0.82 -16.95 2.86
C LYS A 198 -1.88 -16.16 2.08
N ILE A 199 -2.22 -14.94 2.52
CA ILE A 199 -3.20 -14.08 1.84
C ILE A 199 -2.70 -13.69 0.44
N ALA A 200 -1.45 -13.24 0.33
CA ALA A 200 -0.85 -12.87 -0.95
C ALA A 200 -0.81 -14.05 -1.93
N SER A 201 -0.44 -15.24 -1.47
CA SER A 201 -0.47 -16.46 -2.29
C SER A 201 -1.88 -16.86 -2.72
N THR A 202 -2.88 -16.67 -1.85
CA THR A 202 -4.29 -16.88 -2.20
C THR A 202 -4.73 -15.94 -3.31
N ILE A 203 -4.42 -14.65 -3.17
CA ILE A 203 -4.73 -13.62 -4.18
C ILE A 203 -3.98 -13.92 -5.50
N SER A 204 -2.69 -14.25 -5.41
CA SER A 204 -1.86 -14.59 -6.57
C SER A 204 -2.38 -15.80 -7.34
N GLY A 205 -3.04 -16.75 -6.67
CA GLY A 205 -3.66 -17.94 -7.28
C GLY A 205 -5.01 -17.68 -7.95
N ASN A 206 -5.62 -16.52 -7.77
CA ASN A 206 -6.90 -16.15 -8.36
C ASN A 206 -6.72 -15.51 -9.75
N ALA A 207 -7.83 -15.44 -10.54
CA ALA A 207 -7.85 -14.85 -11.88
C ALA A 207 -7.46 -13.36 -11.86
N PRO A 208 -6.30 -12.96 -12.42
CA PRO A 208 -5.78 -11.60 -12.25
C PRO A 208 -6.61 -10.55 -12.98
N LEU A 209 -7.25 -10.90 -14.10
CA LEU A 209 -8.16 -9.97 -14.80
C LEU A 209 -9.38 -9.65 -13.95
N THR A 210 -9.95 -10.64 -13.26
CA THR A 210 -11.08 -10.45 -12.35
C THR A 210 -10.69 -9.57 -11.16
N ILE A 211 -9.52 -9.80 -10.57
CA ILE A 211 -9.01 -8.98 -9.45
C ILE A 211 -8.80 -7.53 -9.92
N LYS A 212 -8.21 -7.33 -11.10
CA LYS A 212 -8.01 -6.00 -11.68
C LYS A 212 -9.35 -5.28 -11.92
N ALA A 213 -10.33 -5.95 -12.51
CA ALA A 213 -11.66 -5.38 -12.74
C ALA A 213 -12.36 -5.01 -11.42
N ALA A 214 -12.30 -5.90 -10.42
CA ALA A 214 -12.84 -5.65 -9.10
C ALA A 214 -12.16 -4.46 -8.42
N LYS A 215 -10.82 -4.35 -8.46
CA LYS A 215 -10.08 -3.22 -7.89
C LYS A 215 -10.49 -1.91 -8.55
N LEU A 216 -10.61 -1.85 -9.88
CA LEU A 216 -11.07 -0.67 -10.60
C LEU A 216 -12.46 -0.23 -10.15
N ALA A 217 -13.41 -1.18 -10.08
CA ALA A 217 -14.79 -0.89 -9.68
C ALA A 217 -14.89 -0.44 -8.21
N ILE A 218 -14.15 -1.10 -7.29
CA ILE A 218 -14.12 -0.73 -5.88
C ILE A 218 -13.52 0.66 -5.68
N ASN A 219 -12.41 0.98 -6.36
CA ASN A 219 -11.80 2.30 -6.29
C ASN A 219 -12.75 3.38 -6.82
N ALA A 220 -13.42 3.13 -7.94
CA ALA A 220 -14.39 4.07 -8.51
C ALA A 220 -15.61 4.29 -7.58
N ALA A 221 -15.99 3.30 -6.76
CA ALA A 221 -17.12 3.45 -5.84
C ALA A 221 -16.88 4.52 -4.76
N VAL A 222 -15.61 4.79 -4.39
CA VAL A 222 -15.21 5.81 -3.40
C VAL A 222 -14.65 7.09 -4.04
N GLU A 223 -14.51 7.12 -5.36
CA GLU A 223 -14.12 8.31 -6.11
C GLU A 223 -15.27 9.30 -6.23
N ASP A 224 -14.93 10.60 -6.36
CA ASP A 224 -15.90 11.64 -6.69
C ASP A 224 -16.62 11.29 -8.01
N PRO A 225 -17.95 11.49 -8.12
CA PRO A 225 -18.75 11.05 -9.28
C PRO A 225 -18.15 11.47 -10.64
N ASP A 226 -17.63 12.69 -10.73
CA ASP A 226 -17.08 13.26 -11.97
C ASP A 226 -15.73 12.65 -12.39
N ARG A 227 -15.10 11.87 -11.50
CA ARG A 227 -13.81 11.21 -11.77
C ARG A 227 -13.94 9.72 -12.10
N ARG A 228 -15.15 9.16 -12.02
CA ARG A 228 -15.40 7.72 -12.22
C ARG A 228 -15.24 7.35 -13.69
N GLN A 229 -14.36 6.41 -13.97
CA GLN A 229 -14.07 5.93 -15.34
C GLN A 229 -14.87 4.66 -15.64
N PHE A 230 -16.18 4.79 -15.84
CA PHE A 230 -17.07 3.63 -16.10
C PHE A 230 -16.67 2.86 -17.37
N ALA A 231 -16.20 3.54 -18.40
CA ALA A 231 -15.75 2.89 -19.65
C ALA A 231 -14.59 1.91 -19.40
N ASP A 232 -13.64 2.26 -18.53
CA ASP A 232 -12.50 1.41 -18.17
C ASP A 232 -12.95 0.19 -17.37
N ILE A 233 -13.95 0.36 -16.47
CA ILE A 233 -14.54 -0.73 -15.70
C ILE A 233 -15.25 -1.71 -16.64
N ASP A 234 -16.08 -1.21 -17.56
CA ASP A 234 -16.79 -2.04 -18.52
C ASP A 234 -15.83 -2.80 -19.44
N ALA A 235 -14.76 -2.14 -19.91
CA ALA A 235 -13.71 -2.79 -20.67
C ALA A 235 -13.01 -3.91 -19.90
N ALA A 236 -12.69 -3.67 -18.63
CA ALA A 236 -12.07 -4.68 -17.77
C ALA A 236 -13.00 -5.87 -17.52
N ILE A 237 -14.30 -5.66 -17.31
CA ILE A 237 -15.30 -6.72 -17.16
C ILE A 237 -15.41 -7.55 -18.45
N LYS A 238 -15.50 -6.90 -19.62
CA LYS A 238 -15.54 -7.58 -20.91
C LYS A 238 -14.29 -8.44 -21.13
N ALA A 239 -13.11 -7.94 -20.77
CA ALA A 239 -11.86 -8.69 -20.84
C ALA A 239 -11.87 -9.94 -19.97
N CYS A 240 -12.51 -9.92 -18.79
CA CYS A 240 -12.68 -11.12 -17.96
C CYS A 240 -13.47 -12.20 -18.69
N PHE A 241 -14.61 -11.87 -19.26
CA PHE A 241 -15.47 -12.85 -19.95
C PHE A 241 -14.84 -13.38 -21.25
N ALA A 242 -14.00 -12.61 -21.92
CA ALA A 242 -13.30 -13.00 -23.14
C ALA A 242 -12.01 -13.79 -22.88
N SER A 243 -11.60 -14.00 -21.62
CA SER A 243 -10.31 -14.58 -21.24
C SER A 243 -10.29 -16.11 -21.27
N GLU A 244 -9.09 -16.68 -21.46
CA GLU A 244 -8.84 -18.11 -21.22
C GLU A 244 -9.10 -18.48 -19.76
N ASP A 245 -8.85 -17.55 -18.84
CA ASP A 245 -9.06 -17.75 -17.40
C ASP A 245 -10.54 -17.97 -17.06
N TYR A 246 -11.47 -17.32 -17.77
CA TYR A 246 -12.90 -17.58 -17.60
C TYR A 246 -13.29 -19.02 -17.98
N ILE A 247 -12.72 -19.52 -19.10
CA ILE A 247 -12.93 -20.90 -19.57
C ILE A 247 -12.33 -21.88 -18.57
N GLU A 248 -11.09 -21.63 -18.14
CA GLU A 248 -10.39 -22.47 -17.17
C GLU A 248 -11.11 -22.50 -15.82
N GLY A 249 -11.56 -21.36 -15.33
CA GLY A 249 -12.29 -21.27 -14.06
C GLY A 249 -13.55 -22.13 -14.04
N ARG A 250 -14.35 -22.07 -15.11
CA ARG A 250 -15.56 -22.91 -15.27
C ARG A 250 -15.22 -24.39 -15.34
N ARG A 251 -14.19 -24.75 -16.12
CA ARG A 251 -13.74 -26.15 -16.26
C ARG A 251 -13.25 -26.71 -14.93
N ALA A 252 -12.34 -25.98 -14.26
CA ALA A 252 -11.78 -26.40 -12.98
C ALA A 252 -12.87 -26.56 -11.90
N PHE A 253 -13.88 -25.68 -11.89
CA PHE A 253 -15.02 -25.78 -10.99
C PHE A 253 -15.81 -27.09 -11.20
N MET A 254 -16.14 -27.41 -12.46
CA MET A 254 -16.87 -28.66 -12.81
C MET A 254 -16.04 -29.92 -12.48
N GLU A 255 -14.73 -29.82 -12.66
CA GLU A 255 -13.79 -30.95 -12.39
C GLU A 255 -13.36 -30.99 -10.91
N LYS A 256 -13.82 -30.09 -10.06
CA LYS A 256 -13.48 -29.99 -8.61
C LYS A 256 -11.96 -29.94 -8.35
N ARG A 257 -11.21 -29.25 -9.21
CA ARG A 257 -9.77 -29.03 -9.08
C ARG A 257 -9.44 -27.53 -8.93
N ARG A 258 -8.21 -27.26 -8.53
CA ARG A 258 -7.72 -25.88 -8.53
C ARG A 258 -7.53 -25.38 -9.96
N PRO A 259 -7.99 -24.15 -10.30
CA PRO A 259 -7.73 -23.55 -11.60
C PRO A 259 -6.27 -23.13 -11.75
N ALA A 260 -5.80 -23.03 -13.00
CA ALA A 260 -4.45 -22.55 -13.35
C ALA A 260 -4.58 -21.27 -14.19
N PHE A 261 -4.81 -20.14 -13.51
CA PHE A 261 -5.02 -18.85 -14.16
C PHE A 261 -3.73 -18.25 -14.71
N LYS A 262 -3.79 -17.72 -15.93
CA LYS A 262 -2.66 -17.16 -16.66
C LYS A 262 -2.73 -15.65 -16.85
N GLY A 263 -3.92 -15.03 -16.66
CA GLY A 263 -4.14 -13.61 -16.85
C GLY A 263 -4.35 -13.20 -18.32
N LYS A 264 -4.84 -14.07 -19.13
CA LYS A 264 -5.06 -13.86 -20.57
C LYS A 264 -6.29 -14.60 -21.09
#